data_24c6430dd8e3f863e66ddd0cf4a077d0
#
_entry.id   24c6430dd8e3f863e66ddd0cf4a077d0
#
_cell.length_a   1.000
_cell.length_b   1.000
_cell.length_c   1.000
_cell.angle_alpha   90.00
_cell.angle_beta   90.00
_cell.angle_gamma   90.00
#
_symmetry.space_group_name_H-M   'P 1'
#
loop_
_entity.id
_entity.type
_entity.pdbx_description
1 polymer ?
#
loop_
_entity_poly.entity_id
_entity_poly.type
_entity_poly.pdbx_seq_one_letter_code
_entity_poly.pdbx_strand_id
1 'polypeptide(L)'
;MDATSTTPTLARSALAGAAAATVWGLQEPLDRRVFRSESSDVALLGKLVTRGRGWPVAGFAIHAANGAVFGLALAAASRATRVPARRLAVPAALAEHIALYPITILTERYHPARGEPGLPPIARSPRAYAQATWRHLLFGWVLARLLPREVSRP
;
A
#
# COMPACT_ATOMS: atom_id res chain seq x y z
N MET A 1 -20.95 -28.04 17.64
CA MET A 1 -20.54 -27.82 16.23
C MET A 1 -20.20 -26.33 16.09
N ASP A 2 -18.91 -26.02 16.23
CA ASP A 2 -18.43 -24.63 16.21
C ASP A 2 -18.59 -24.02 14.82
N ALA A 3 -19.46 -23.04 14.73
CA ALA A 3 -19.61 -22.21 13.54
C ALA A 3 -18.33 -21.40 13.37
N THR A 4 -17.42 -21.88 12.53
CA THR A 4 -16.19 -21.16 12.16
C THR A 4 -16.57 -19.78 11.63
N SER A 5 -16.32 -18.76 12.43
CA SER A 5 -16.54 -17.38 12.05
C SER A 5 -15.70 -17.09 10.81
N THR A 6 -16.32 -16.68 9.73
CA THR A 6 -15.67 -16.34 8.45
C THR A 6 -14.93 -14.99 8.50
N THR A 7 -14.82 -14.39 9.68
CA THR A 7 -13.98 -13.19 9.87
C THR A 7 -12.53 -13.58 9.63
N PRO A 8 -11.82 -12.89 8.71
CA PRO A 8 -10.42 -13.21 8.45
C PRO A 8 -9.64 -13.12 9.76
N THR A 9 -8.80 -14.13 10.03
CA THR A 9 -7.89 -14.04 11.16
C THR A 9 -6.97 -12.85 10.95
N LEU A 10 -6.51 -12.19 12.02
CA LEU A 10 -5.58 -11.07 11.93
C LEU A 10 -4.35 -11.44 11.08
N ALA A 11 -3.83 -12.66 11.27
CA ALA A 11 -2.69 -13.15 10.50
C ALA A 11 -2.98 -13.20 8.98
N ARG A 12 -4.15 -13.66 8.57
CA ARG A 12 -4.56 -13.68 7.16
C ARG A 12 -4.67 -12.28 6.58
N SER A 13 -5.22 -11.34 7.35
CA SER A 13 -5.34 -9.94 6.90
C SER A 13 -3.98 -9.28 6.75
N ALA A 14 -3.05 -9.53 7.68
CA ALA A 14 -1.68 -9.07 7.59
C ALA A 14 -0.95 -9.64 6.36
N LEU A 15 -1.03 -10.94 6.14
CA LEU A 15 -0.42 -11.60 4.99
C LEU A 15 -1.01 -11.12 3.67
N ALA A 16 -2.33 -10.94 3.59
CA ALA A 16 -2.99 -10.39 2.42
C ALA A 16 -2.53 -8.96 2.11
N GLY A 17 -2.39 -8.12 3.15
CA GLY A 17 -1.87 -6.77 3.01
C GLY A 17 -0.40 -6.75 2.55
N ALA A 18 0.45 -7.58 3.15
CA ALA A 18 1.85 -7.71 2.73
C ALA A 18 1.98 -8.17 1.27
N ALA A 19 1.18 -9.16 0.86
CA ALA A 19 1.18 -9.63 -0.52
C ALA A 19 0.68 -8.57 -1.50
N ALA A 20 -0.38 -7.81 -1.16
CA ALA A 20 -0.88 -6.73 -1.99
C ALA A 20 0.16 -5.60 -2.15
N ALA A 21 0.87 -5.23 -1.08
CA ALA A 21 1.96 -4.27 -1.13
C ALA A 21 3.15 -4.78 -1.97
N THR A 22 3.45 -6.06 -1.91
CA THR A 22 4.49 -6.66 -2.77
C THR A 22 4.10 -6.56 -4.25
N VAL A 23 2.85 -6.84 -4.61
CA VAL A 23 2.34 -6.66 -5.99
C VAL A 23 2.46 -5.21 -6.42
N TRP A 24 2.13 -4.24 -5.55
CA TRP A 24 2.36 -2.82 -5.81
C TRP A 24 3.82 -2.55 -6.17
N GLY A 25 4.78 -2.95 -5.32
CA GLY A 25 6.20 -2.69 -5.57
C GLY A 25 6.72 -3.35 -6.86
N LEU A 26 6.25 -4.56 -7.17
CA LEU A 26 6.67 -5.29 -8.37
C LEU A 26 6.17 -4.64 -9.67
N GLN A 27 5.03 -3.97 -9.67
CA GLN A 27 4.48 -3.31 -10.85
C GLN A 27 5.02 -1.88 -11.08
N GLU A 28 5.78 -1.30 -10.12
CA GLU A 28 6.33 0.06 -10.27
C GLU A 28 7.08 0.33 -11.59
N PRO A 29 7.88 -0.60 -12.14
CA PRO A 29 8.53 -0.35 -13.43
C PRO A 29 7.55 -0.13 -14.58
N LEU A 30 6.36 -0.72 -14.50
CA LEU A 30 5.31 -0.56 -15.50
C LEU A 30 4.59 0.79 -15.33
N ASP A 31 4.12 1.09 -14.12
CA ASP A 31 3.36 2.32 -13.88
C ASP A 31 4.21 3.58 -14.09
N ARG A 32 5.50 3.54 -13.76
CA ARG A 32 6.43 4.64 -14.06
C ARG A 32 6.46 4.99 -15.54
N ARG A 33 6.38 3.99 -16.42
CA ARG A 33 6.30 4.21 -17.88
C ARG A 33 4.94 4.79 -18.29
N VAL A 34 3.84 4.21 -17.74
CA VAL A 34 2.46 4.61 -18.07
C VAL A 34 2.21 6.06 -17.66
N PHE A 35 2.53 6.40 -16.42
CA PHE A 35 2.29 7.75 -15.87
C PHE A 35 3.40 8.74 -16.22
N ARG A 36 4.51 8.28 -16.82
CA ARG A 36 5.70 9.10 -17.07
C ARG A 36 6.16 9.83 -15.80
N SER A 37 6.22 9.08 -14.71
CA SER A 37 6.60 9.53 -13.38
C SER A 37 7.63 8.57 -12.79
N GLU A 38 8.81 9.08 -12.45
CA GLU A 38 9.91 8.27 -11.93
C GLU A 38 9.81 7.94 -10.44
N SER A 39 8.68 8.25 -9.80
CA SER A 39 8.47 7.97 -8.38
C SER A 39 8.46 6.47 -8.08
N SER A 40 9.14 6.07 -7.00
CA SER A 40 9.22 4.71 -6.50
C SER A 40 9.07 4.68 -4.98
N ASP A 41 8.03 4.01 -4.49
CA ASP A 41 7.82 3.84 -3.05
C ASP A 41 8.82 2.86 -2.45
N VAL A 42 9.25 1.86 -3.24
CA VAL A 42 10.33 0.95 -2.84
C VAL A 42 11.65 1.72 -2.65
N ALA A 43 11.97 2.66 -3.55
CA ALA A 43 13.15 3.52 -3.39
C ALA A 43 12.98 4.49 -2.21
N LEU A 44 11.78 5.07 -2.05
CA LEU A 44 11.46 5.96 -0.94
C LEU A 44 11.74 5.29 0.41
N LEU A 45 11.16 4.13 0.63
CA LEU A 45 11.30 3.43 1.91
C LEU A 45 12.69 2.83 2.11
N GLY A 46 13.27 2.23 1.06
CA GLY A 46 14.56 1.58 1.15
C GLY A 46 15.72 2.55 1.37
N LYS A 47 15.69 3.69 0.69
CA LYS A 47 16.74 4.71 0.83
C LYS A 47 16.63 5.56 2.10
N LEU A 48 15.55 5.44 2.87
CA LEU A 48 15.50 5.92 4.26
C LEU A 48 16.45 5.12 5.16
N VAL A 49 16.60 3.81 4.91
CA VAL A 49 17.39 2.91 5.75
C VAL A 49 18.82 2.78 5.24
N THR A 50 19.01 2.62 3.94
CA THR A 50 20.35 2.48 3.34
C THR A 50 20.39 3.01 1.91
N ARG A 51 21.47 3.71 1.59
CA ARG A 51 21.76 4.19 0.21
C ARG A 51 22.66 3.23 -0.57
N GLY A 52 23.16 2.16 0.10
CA GLY A 52 23.95 1.10 -0.54
C GLY A 52 23.09 0.15 -1.37
N ARG A 53 23.71 -0.90 -1.93
CA ARG A 53 23.05 -1.88 -2.83
C ARG A 53 21.85 -2.61 -2.22
N GLY A 54 21.69 -2.59 -0.89
CA GLY A 54 20.61 -3.26 -0.17
C GLY A 54 19.28 -2.50 -0.14
N TRP A 55 19.21 -1.25 -0.64
CA TRP A 55 18.00 -0.44 -0.57
C TRP A 55 16.76 -1.09 -1.19
N PRO A 56 16.84 -1.87 -2.31
CA PRO A 56 15.63 -2.47 -2.86
C PRO A 56 15.04 -3.52 -1.92
N VAL A 57 15.88 -4.35 -1.30
CA VAL A 57 15.44 -5.36 -0.32
C VAL A 57 14.81 -4.69 0.90
N ALA A 58 15.48 -3.68 1.45
CA ALA A 58 14.95 -2.90 2.58
C ALA A 58 13.61 -2.24 2.21
N GLY A 59 13.52 -1.64 1.03
CA GLY A 59 12.30 -1.01 0.54
C GLY A 59 11.13 -1.97 0.42
N PHE A 60 11.33 -3.13 -0.22
CA PHE A 60 10.30 -4.15 -0.30
C PHE A 60 9.88 -4.69 1.07
N ALA A 61 10.83 -4.91 1.98
CA ALA A 61 10.53 -5.40 3.32
C ALA A 61 9.66 -4.41 4.10
N ILE A 62 10.02 -3.12 4.08
CA ILE A 62 9.24 -2.07 4.76
C ILE A 62 7.87 -1.90 4.08
N HIS A 63 7.83 -1.91 2.75
CA HIS A 63 6.58 -1.77 2.01
C HIS A 63 5.61 -2.92 2.31
N ALA A 64 6.11 -4.16 2.34
CA ALA A 64 5.33 -5.32 2.74
C ALA A 64 4.85 -5.25 4.21
N ALA A 65 5.72 -4.76 5.12
CA ALA A 65 5.34 -4.53 6.51
C ALA A 65 4.24 -3.48 6.65
N ASN A 66 4.32 -2.36 5.92
CA ASN A 66 3.27 -1.34 5.87
C ASN A 66 1.96 -1.94 5.36
N GLY A 67 2.01 -2.75 4.30
CA GLY A 67 0.84 -3.46 3.80
C GLY A 67 0.23 -4.42 4.84
N ALA A 68 1.07 -5.12 5.61
CA ALA A 68 0.61 -5.98 6.70
C ALA A 68 -0.13 -5.17 7.78
N VAL A 69 0.42 -4.03 8.19
CA VAL A 69 -0.21 -3.12 9.16
C VAL A 69 -1.54 -2.59 8.62
N PHE A 70 -1.60 -2.20 7.34
CA PHE A 70 -2.85 -1.80 6.70
C PHE A 70 -3.89 -2.93 6.74
N GLY A 71 -3.49 -4.17 6.43
CA GLY A 71 -4.37 -5.34 6.49
C GLY A 71 -4.95 -5.57 7.89
N LEU A 72 -4.14 -5.37 8.95
CA LEU A 72 -4.59 -5.44 10.34
C LEU A 72 -5.59 -4.32 10.67
N ALA A 73 -5.27 -3.08 10.28
CA ALA A 73 -6.15 -1.93 10.49
C ALA A 73 -7.50 -2.12 9.77
N LEU A 74 -7.47 -2.64 8.55
CA LEU A 74 -8.67 -2.97 7.78
C LEU A 74 -9.52 -4.03 8.48
N ALA A 75 -8.90 -5.07 9.04
CA ALA A 75 -9.61 -6.09 9.81
C ALA A 75 -10.26 -5.51 11.09
N ALA A 76 -9.59 -4.59 11.76
CA ALA A 76 -10.13 -3.87 12.91
C ALA A 76 -11.31 -2.98 12.50
N ALA A 77 -11.18 -2.22 11.43
CA ALA A 77 -12.24 -1.37 10.88
C ALA A 77 -13.47 -2.21 10.47
N SER A 78 -13.24 -3.35 9.81
CA SER A 78 -14.32 -4.27 9.42
C SER A 78 -15.12 -4.77 10.64
N ARG A 79 -14.44 -5.10 11.74
CA ARG A 79 -15.11 -5.52 12.99
C ARG A 79 -15.90 -4.38 13.61
N ALA A 80 -15.32 -3.18 13.67
CA ALA A 80 -15.96 -2.02 14.29
C ALA A 80 -17.20 -1.56 13.51
N THR A 81 -17.13 -1.54 12.17
CA THR A 81 -18.21 -1.07 11.31
C THR A 81 -19.20 -2.15 10.90
N ARG A 82 -18.88 -3.42 11.14
CA ARG A 82 -19.62 -4.60 10.64
C ARG A 82 -19.73 -4.65 9.12
N VAL A 83 -18.91 -3.89 8.41
CA VAL A 83 -18.81 -3.93 6.95
C VAL A 83 -17.72 -4.93 6.54
N PRO A 84 -17.97 -5.81 5.58
CA PRO A 84 -16.98 -6.76 5.09
C PRO A 84 -15.66 -6.11 4.69
N ALA A 85 -14.52 -6.64 5.19
CA ALA A 85 -13.18 -6.09 4.91
C ALA A 85 -12.91 -5.95 3.41
N ARG A 86 -13.41 -6.87 2.58
CA ARG A 86 -13.29 -6.79 1.13
C ARG A 86 -13.97 -5.57 0.52
N ARG A 87 -15.10 -5.14 1.07
CA ARG A 87 -15.80 -3.93 0.62
C ARG A 87 -15.11 -2.66 1.06
N LEU A 88 -14.40 -2.72 2.18
CA LEU A 88 -13.64 -1.58 2.72
C LEU A 88 -12.27 -1.42 2.06
N ALA A 89 -11.69 -2.45 1.45
CA ALA A 89 -10.29 -2.46 1.02
C ALA A 89 -9.94 -1.31 0.06
N VAL A 90 -10.71 -1.13 -1.01
CA VAL A 90 -10.47 -0.05 -1.98
C VAL A 90 -10.78 1.34 -1.39
N PRO A 91 -11.95 1.58 -0.76
CA PRO A 91 -12.23 2.87 -0.14
C PRO A 91 -11.20 3.26 0.92
N ALA A 92 -10.76 2.31 1.76
CA ALA A 92 -9.76 2.56 2.79
C ALA A 92 -8.39 2.91 2.21
N ALA A 93 -7.96 2.20 1.15
CA ALA A 93 -6.71 2.51 0.47
C ALA A 93 -6.73 3.90 -0.17
N LEU A 94 -7.84 4.30 -0.79
CA LEU A 94 -7.99 5.65 -1.34
C LEU A 94 -8.07 6.71 -0.24
N ALA A 95 -8.73 6.43 0.87
CA ALA A 95 -8.78 7.33 2.02
C ALA A 95 -7.38 7.56 2.61
N GLU A 96 -6.58 6.50 2.75
CA GLU A 96 -5.18 6.60 3.15
C GLU A 96 -4.40 7.48 2.17
N HIS A 97 -4.50 7.23 0.87
CA HIS A 97 -3.85 8.02 -0.16
C HIS A 97 -4.15 9.51 -0.01
N ILE A 98 -5.43 9.87 0.05
CA ILE A 98 -5.85 11.26 0.16
C ILE A 98 -5.34 11.90 1.47
N ALA A 99 -5.42 11.16 2.59
CA ALA A 99 -5.02 11.67 3.90
C ALA A 99 -3.50 11.83 4.01
N LEU A 100 -2.72 10.94 3.42
CA LEU A 100 -1.26 10.92 3.57
C LEU A 100 -0.52 11.62 2.43
N TYR A 101 -1.15 11.88 1.28
CA TYR A 101 -0.47 12.53 0.15
C TYR A 101 0.19 13.87 0.51
N PRO A 102 -0.40 14.73 1.37
CA PRO A 102 0.25 15.98 1.78
C PRO A 102 1.61 15.78 2.48
N ILE A 103 1.86 14.59 3.07
CA ILE A 103 3.14 14.26 3.70
C ILE A 103 4.29 14.21 2.68
N THR A 104 3.98 14.05 1.39
CA THR A 104 4.99 14.09 0.31
C THR A 104 5.80 15.39 0.31
N ILE A 105 5.24 16.50 0.78
CA ILE A 105 5.95 17.77 0.95
C ILE A 105 7.12 17.62 1.94
N LEU A 106 6.89 16.91 3.05
CA LEU A 106 7.92 16.65 4.05
C LEU A 106 8.98 15.68 3.51
N THR A 107 8.54 14.68 2.74
CA THR A 107 9.44 13.74 2.07
C THR A 107 10.39 14.48 1.12
N GLU A 108 9.88 15.35 0.27
CA GLU A 108 10.71 16.15 -0.65
C GLU A 108 11.72 17.05 0.08
N ARG A 109 11.35 17.55 1.25
CA ARG A 109 12.20 18.46 2.01
C ARG A 109 13.26 17.74 2.82
N TYR A 110 12.95 16.61 3.42
CA TYR A 110 13.76 15.99 4.46
C TYR A 110 14.31 14.61 4.11
N HIS A 111 13.87 13.99 3.01
CA HIS A 111 14.36 12.66 2.65
C HIS A 111 15.88 12.68 2.36
N PRO A 112 16.68 11.79 2.98
CA PRO A 112 18.14 11.81 2.85
C PRO A 112 18.65 11.59 1.42
N ALA A 113 17.85 10.88 0.58
CA ALA A 113 18.17 10.60 -0.82
C ALA A 113 17.30 11.41 -1.81
N ARG A 114 16.76 12.57 -1.38
CA ARG A 114 15.96 13.41 -2.28
C ARG A 114 16.72 13.79 -3.55
N GLY A 115 16.02 13.74 -4.68
CA GLY A 115 16.60 14.05 -5.99
C GLY A 115 17.41 12.91 -6.60
N GLU A 116 17.59 11.78 -5.92
CA GLU A 116 18.17 10.59 -6.52
C GLU A 116 17.16 9.86 -7.42
N PRO A 117 17.63 8.97 -8.33
CA PRO A 117 16.74 8.16 -9.15
C PRO A 117 15.67 7.42 -8.31
N GLY A 118 14.40 7.52 -8.70
CA GLY A 118 13.25 6.99 -7.98
C GLY A 118 12.62 7.96 -6.97
N LEU A 119 13.23 9.13 -6.73
CA LEU A 119 12.79 10.14 -5.76
C LEU A 119 12.70 11.55 -6.38
N PRO A 120 11.92 11.73 -7.46
CA PRO A 120 11.66 13.05 -8.01
C PRO A 120 10.76 13.88 -7.09
N PRO A 121 10.67 15.20 -7.29
CA PRO A 121 9.62 15.99 -6.67
C PRO A 121 8.23 15.48 -7.07
N ILE A 122 7.38 15.18 -6.10
CA ILE A 122 6.05 14.56 -6.32
C ILE A 122 4.88 15.38 -5.79
N ALA A 123 5.08 16.21 -4.76
CA ALA A 123 4.02 16.90 -4.03
C ALA A 123 3.14 17.81 -4.91
N ARG A 124 3.70 18.36 -5.98
CA ARG A 124 2.98 19.23 -6.94
C ARG A 124 2.87 18.62 -8.33
N SER A 125 3.12 17.33 -8.48
CA SER A 125 3.08 16.64 -9.76
C SER A 125 1.74 15.92 -9.97
N PRO A 126 0.88 16.36 -10.91
CA PRO A 126 -0.37 15.65 -11.21
C PRO A 126 -0.14 14.20 -11.67
N ARG A 127 0.99 13.96 -12.38
CA ARG A 127 1.36 12.62 -12.84
C ARG A 127 1.72 11.70 -11.66
N ALA A 128 2.49 12.21 -10.70
CA ALA A 128 2.82 11.46 -9.49
C ALA A 128 1.58 11.20 -8.62
N TYR A 129 0.67 12.17 -8.54
CA TYR A 129 -0.60 12.00 -7.85
C TYR A 129 -1.45 10.90 -8.52
N ALA A 130 -1.60 10.95 -9.84
CA ALA A 130 -2.33 9.92 -10.59
C ALA A 130 -1.69 8.53 -10.46
N GLN A 131 -0.35 8.46 -10.51
CA GLN A 131 0.40 7.22 -10.28
C GLN A 131 0.15 6.67 -8.87
N ALA A 132 0.22 7.51 -7.84
CA ALA A 132 -0.06 7.12 -6.46
C ALA A 132 -1.52 6.66 -6.29
N THR A 133 -2.49 7.37 -6.91
CA THR A 133 -3.90 6.94 -6.92
C THR A 133 -4.06 5.56 -7.54
N TRP A 134 -3.44 5.31 -8.69
CA TRP A 134 -3.43 4.00 -9.34
C TRP A 134 -2.89 2.90 -8.42
N ARG A 135 -1.78 3.16 -7.74
CA ARG A 135 -1.13 2.21 -6.83
C ARG A 135 -2.04 1.84 -5.67
N HIS A 136 -2.73 2.81 -5.08
CA HIS A 136 -3.69 2.55 -4.00
C HIS A 136 -4.94 1.81 -4.48
N LEU A 137 -5.42 2.09 -5.70
CA LEU A 137 -6.50 1.32 -6.34
C LEU A 137 -6.08 -0.14 -6.54
N LEU A 138 -4.89 -0.38 -7.10
CA LEU A 138 -4.35 -1.72 -7.33
C LEU A 138 -4.18 -2.46 -5.99
N PHE A 139 -3.58 -1.81 -5.00
CA PHE A 139 -3.38 -2.36 -3.66
C PHE A 139 -4.72 -2.79 -3.04
N GLY A 140 -5.69 -1.88 -3.00
CA GLY A 140 -7.01 -2.15 -2.44
C GLY A 140 -7.74 -3.27 -3.18
N TRP A 141 -7.62 -3.31 -4.51
CA TRP A 141 -8.21 -4.36 -5.33
C TRP A 141 -7.55 -5.73 -5.07
N VAL A 142 -6.23 -5.82 -5.06
CA VAL A 142 -5.50 -7.06 -4.76
C VAL A 142 -5.82 -7.53 -3.35
N LEU A 143 -5.77 -6.64 -2.37
CA LEU A 143 -6.14 -6.95 -0.98
C LEU A 143 -7.56 -7.51 -0.89
N ALA A 144 -8.53 -6.88 -1.54
CA ALA A 144 -9.91 -7.37 -1.57
C ALA A 144 -10.03 -8.78 -2.17
N ARG A 145 -9.18 -9.14 -3.15
CA ARG A 145 -9.18 -10.47 -3.78
C ARG A 145 -8.55 -11.54 -2.89
N LEU A 146 -7.55 -11.17 -2.09
CA LEU A 146 -6.85 -12.08 -1.19
C LEU A 146 -7.61 -12.32 0.12
N LEU A 147 -8.50 -11.40 0.51
CA LEU A 147 -9.34 -11.57 1.69
C LEU A 147 -10.46 -12.60 1.44
N PRO A 148 -10.83 -13.42 2.45
CA PRO A 148 -11.91 -14.40 2.32
C PRO A 148 -13.22 -13.77 1.87
N ARG A 149 -14.00 -14.52 1.09
CA ARG A 149 -15.40 -14.20 0.80
C ARG A 149 -16.21 -14.51 2.05
N GLU A 150 -16.86 -13.51 2.61
CA GLU A 150 -17.85 -13.77 3.65
C GLU A 150 -19.04 -14.47 3.00
N VAL A 151 -19.33 -15.66 3.49
CA VAL A 151 -20.56 -16.34 3.10
C VAL A 151 -21.68 -15.59 3.79
N SER A 152 -22.54 -14.92 3.00
CA SER A 152 -23.76 -14.33 3.52
C SER A 152 -24.55 -15.44 4.20
N ARG A 153 -24.74 -15.37 5.51
CA ARG A 153 -25.69 -16.23 6.19
C ARG A 153 -27.10 -15.80 5.76
N PRO A 154 -27.93 -16.73 5.34
CA PRO A 154 -29.34 -16.47 5.09
C PRO A 154 -30.05 -15.98 6.35
#